data_cedef45bd0f25ed1e3b317e310e556f1
#
_entry.id   cedef45bd0f25ed1e3b317e310e556f1
#
_cell.length_a   1.000
_cell.length_b   1.000
_cell.length_c   1.000
_cell.angle_alpha   90.00
_cell.angle_beta   90.00
_cell.angle_gamma   90.00
#
_symmetry.space_group_name_H-M   'P 1'
#
loop_
_entity.id
_entity.type
_entity.pdbx_description
1 polymer ?
#
loop_
_entity_poly.entity_id
_entity_poly.type
_entity_poly.pdbx_seq_one_letter_code
_entity_poly.pdbx_strand_id
1 'polypeptide(L)'
;MKNIAYKIVLCTALILAVGCKEQPLQEAKQTTAKNNNNIEVSETQLKQTTIKIGKVKKRKIGHEISVNGMIDVPPQGNISVTVPYGGFLKRTTMLPGTKLKKGQVIARVENPKFIDFQRAYLEALAKNDYLKADYERQQTLNDEEVSSAKVFQKSKSNYLTNKANMEALESKLRLIGMHPSRVKNGKIAAIVNIYSPINGIVRDVFINTGKYFNPQDVLMDITDASDLHIELKVYEDDIGLIKVGQRIRFRLSNAPENWMEAAVFLIGNNVRDDRSITIHGHLEEKNEALLPGMFVNATIEVDTLEQYAVPEEAIVRFEGKQYLFMFKGNRKEGNQTMSDFEMLEVLKGNEEGNYVAVSLVDKALQMEDLNIVLKDAFTLLAKAKNSEE
;
A
#
# COMPACT_ATOMS: atom_id res chain seq x y z
N MET A 1 51.24 18.33 24.01
CA MET A 1 52.54 18.54 23.41
C MET A 1 52.25 18.80 21.95
N LYS A 2 52.18 20.06 21.63
CA LYS A 2 53.23 20.91 21.03
C LYS A 2 53.60 20.49 19.60
N ASN A 3 53.16 21.38 18.70
CA ASN A 3 53.88 21.89 17.53
C ASN A 3 53.93 20.96 16.30
N ILE A 4 53.23 21.40 15.25
CA ILE A 4 53.93 21.98 14.08
C ILE A 4 52.90 22.84 13.35
N ALA A 5 52.98 24.12 13.67
CA ALA A 5 52.50 25.19 12.86
C ALA A 5 53.68 25.78 12.08
N TYR A 6 53.42 26.49 11.04
CA TYR A 6 54.35 27.38 10.28
C TYR A 6 55.32 26.70 9.31
N LYS A 7 54.94 26.76 8.07
CA LYS A 7 55.79 27.21 6.94
C LYS A 7 54.89 27.16 5.70
N ILE A 8 54.51 28.27 5.22
CA ILE A 8 54.87 28.80 3.88
C ILE A 8 54.20 30.15 3.72
N VAL A 9 54.99 31.13 3.95
CA VAL A 9 54.76 32.51 3.51
C VAL A 9 55.85 32.79 2.49
N LEU A 10 55.47 33.49 1.46
CA LEU A 10 56.35 34.31 0.60
C LEU A 10 56.95 33.59 -0.62
N CYS A 11 56.36 33.78 -1.78
CA CYS A 11 57.09 34.10 -2.99
C CYS A 11 56.36 35.23 -3.73
N THR A 12 57.01 36.30 -3.65
CA THR A 12 56.83 37.65 -4.22
C THR A 12 56.62 37.68 -5.72
N ALA A 13 55.76 38.58 -6.08
CA ALA A 13 55.64 39.35 -7.31
C ALA A 13 56.82 39.33 -8.26
N LEU A 14 56.55 39.03 -9.53
CA LEU A 14 57.29 39.58 -10.66
C LEU A 14 56.29 39.96 -11.75
N ILE A 15 56.11 41.25 -11.89
CA ILE A 15 55.38 41.97 -12.93
C ILE A 15 56.17 41.81 -14.24
N LEU A 16 55.57 41.27 -15.28
CA LEU A 16 55.93 41.49 -16.64
C LEU A 16 54.68 41.84 -17.43
N ALA A 17 54.58 43.15 -17.68
CA ALA A 17 53.66 43.73 -18.62
C ALA A 17 54.03 43.26 -20.04
N VAL A 18 53.15 42.47 -20.66
CA VAL A 18 53.13 42.37 -22.13
C VAL A 18 51.77 42.88 -22.57
N GLY A 19 51.77 44.05 -23.17
CA GLY A 19 50.59 44.63 -23.80
C GLY A 19 50.15 43.73 -24.96
N CYS A 20 48.93 43.19 -24.87
CA CYS A 20 48.20 42.69 -26.01
C CYS A 20 47.11 43.67 -26.36
N LYS A 21 47.22 44.16 -27.57
CA LYS A 21 46.27 44.93 -28.32
C LYS A 21 44.87 44.35 -28.24
N GLU A 22 43.92 45.16 -27.78
CA GLU A 22 42.51 44.90 -27.93
C GLU A 22 42.12 44.79 -29.39
N GLN A 23 41.77 43.63 -29.86
CA GLN A 23 40.94 43.48 -31.05
C GLN A 23 39.49 43.55 -30.59
N PRO A 24 38.59 44.31 -31.25
CA PRO A 24 37.20 44.36 -30.92
C PRO A 24 36.59 42.96 -31.20
N LEU A 25 35.99 42.37 -30.15
CA LEU A 25 35.10 41.24 -30.31
C LEU A 25 34.00 41.67 -31.30
N GLN A 26 34.05 41.09 -32.47
CA GLN A 26 32.87 41.04 -33.35
C GLN A 26 31.75 40.35 -32.55
N GLU A 27 30.71 41.13 -32.24
CA GLU A 27 29.42 40.58 -31.84
C GLU A 27 29.03 39.48 -32.84
N ALA A 28 29.15 38.24 -32.41
CA ALA A 28 28.49 37.16 -33.09
C ALA A 28 27.00 37.52 -33.06
N LYS A 29 26.47 37.98 -34.17
CA LYS A 29 25.03 38.00 -34.41
C LYS A 29 24.51 36.63 -34.02
N GLN A 30 23.84 36.55 -32.87
CA GLN A 30 22.92 35.50 -32.59
C GLN A 30 21.90 35.50 -33.73
N THR A 31 22.13 34.65 -34.69
CA THR A 31 21.12 34.26 -35.64
C THR A 31 20.07 33.58 -34.80
N THR A 32 19.06 34.34 -34.39
CA THR A 32 17.79 33.75 -33.94
C THR A 32 17.33 32.87 -35.08
N ALA A 33 17.53 31.59 -34.91
CA ALA A 33 16.86 30.59 -35.74
C ALA A 33 15.36 30.92 -35.65
N LYS A 34 14.81 31.54 -36.67
CA LYS A 34 13.37 31.61 -36.86
C LYS A 34 12.91 30.15 -36.91
N ASN A 35 12.33 29.68 -35.82
CA ASN A 35 11.54 28.46 -35.83
C ASN A 35 10.42 28.71 -36.85
N ASN A 36 10.63 28.31 -38.09
CA ASN A 36 9.59 28.29 -39.09
C ASN A 36 8.64 27.16 -38.76
N ASN A 37 7.75 27.34 -37.78
CA ASN A 37 6.65 26.42 -37.47
C ASN A 37 5.62 26.40 -38.58
N ASN A 38 5.77 27.21 -39.63
CA ASN A 38 4.82 27.30 -40.74
C ASN A 38 5.31 26.46 -41.92
N ILE A 39 4.44 25.61 -42.40
CA ILE A 39 4.68 24.73 -43.56
C ILE A 39 3.70 25.09 -44.68
N GLU A 40 4.22 25.31 -45.87
CA GLU A 40 3.44 25.65 -47.03
C GLU A 40 3.37 24.46 -48.01
N VAL A 41 2.17 24.10 -48.45
CA VAL A 41 1.95 23.00 -49.38
C VAL A 41 1.03 23.45 -50.52
N SER A 42 1.41 23.20 -51.77
CA SER A 42 0.54 23.52 -52.90
C SER A 42 -0.69 22.63 -52.94
N GLU A 43 -1.82 23.17 -53.43
CA GLU A 43 -3.07 22.42 -53.51
C GLU A 43 -2.94 21.17 -54.40
N THR A 44 -2.12 21.22 -55.45
CA THR A 44 -1.80 20.08 -56.29
C THR A 44 -1.08 18.97 -55.54
N GLN A 45 -0.17 19.32 -54.67
CA GLN A 45 0.53 18.36 -53.83
C GLN A 45 -0.39 17.81 -52.72
N LEU A 46 -1.27 18.66 -52.14
CA LEU A 46 -2.24 18.22 -51.13
C LEU A 46 -3.22 17.18 -51.69
N LYS A 47 -3.68 17.36 -52.96
CA LYS A 47 -4.56 16.42 -53.62
C LYS A 47 -3.90 15.06 -53.94
N GLN A 48 -2.59 14.99 -53.99
CA GLN A 48 -1.82 13.74 -54.19
C GLN A 48 -1.53 13.01 -52.89
N THR A 49 -1.87 13.57 -51.72
CA THR A 49 -1.69 12.98 -50.39
C THR A 49 -3.02 12.51 -49.84
N THR A 50 -2.94 11.64 -48.82
CA THR A 50 -4.12 11.14 -48.08
C THR A 50 -4.48 12.03 -46.88
N ILE A 51 -3.95 13.28 -46.86
CA ILE A 51 -4.16 14.23 -45.75
C ILE A 51 -5.65 14.57 -45.60
N LYS A 52 -6.15 14.40 -44.39
CA LYS A 52 -7.51 14.80 -44.01
C LYS A 52 -7.44 15.86 -42.91
N ILE A 53 -8.12 16.99 -43.18
CA ILE A 53 -8.24 18.09 -42.23
C ILE A 53 -9.61 18.00 -41.56
N GLY A 54 -9.69 18.25 -40.28
CA GLY A 54 -10.94 18.26 -39.52
C GLY A 54 -10.79 18.87 -38.16
N LYS A 55 -11.92 19.03 -37.46
CA LYS A 55 -11.96 19.54 -36.09
C LYS A 55 -11.66 18.43 -35.10
N VAL A 56 -10.98 18.80 -34.01
CA VAL A 56 -10.79 17.96 -32.84
C VAL A 56 -12.14 17.74 -32.18
N LYS A 57 -12.40 16.51 -31.74
CA LYS A 57 -13.64 16.18 -31.04
C LYS A 57 -13.33 15.70 -29.63
N LYS A 58 -14.18 16.05 -28.68
CA LYS A 58 -14.19 15.42 -27.37
C LYS A 58 -14.63 13.98 -27.50
N ARG A 59 -13.90 13.08 -26.88
CA ARG A 59 -14.22 11.66 -26.78
C ARG A 59 -14.07 11.23 -25.33
N LYS A 60 -14.88 10.27 -24.95
CA LYS A 60 -14.68 9.56 -23.68
C LYS A 60 -13.49 8.63 -23.89
N ILE A 61 -12.40 8.89 -23.23
CA ILE A 61 -11.20 8.06 -23.26
C ILE A 61 -11.05 7.47 -21.87
N GLY A 62 -10.92 6.15 -21.79
CA GLY A 62 -10.68 5.43 -20.56
C GLY A 62 -9.39 5.96 -19.91
N HIS A 63 -9.45 6.26 -18.66
CA HIS A 63 -8.28 6.65 -17.88
C HIS A 63 -7.91 5.51 -16.97
N GLU A 64 -6.66 5.07 -17.04
CA GLU A 64 -6.11 4.04 -16.16
C GLU A 64 -5.01 4.67 -15.32
N ILE A 65 -5.06 4.43 -14.01
CA ILE A 65 -4.03 4.90 -13.09
C ILE A 65 -3.14 3.72 -12.74
N SER A 66 -1.87 3.81 -13.13
CA SER A 66 -0.86 2.81 -12.79
C SER A 66 -0.31 3.06 -11.40
N VAL A 67 -0.39 2.06 -10.53
CA VAL A 67 -0.01 2.14 -9.12
C VAL A 67 0.76 0.90 -8.69
N ASN A 68 1.53 1.04 -7.64
CA ASN A 68 2.25 -0.07 -7.01
C ASN A 68 1.65 -0.37 -5.64
N GLY A 69 1.84 -1.60 -5.20
CA GLY A 69 1.37 -2.02 -3.89
C GLY A 69 1.89 -3.37 -3.47
N MET A 70 1.18 -3.99 -2.55
CA MET A 70 1.50 -5.32 -2.05
C MET A 70 0.23 -6.09 -1.71
N ILE A 71 0.36 -7.40 -1.66
CA ILE A 71 -0.64 -8.28 -1.06
C ILE A 71 -0.49 -8.19 0.46
N ASP A 72 -1.58 -7.96 1.16
CA ASP A 72 -1.59 -7.88 2.62
C ASP A 72 -2.78 -8.65 3.21
N VAL A 73 -2.81 -8.75 4.53
CA VAL A 73 -3.91 -9.31 5.30
C VAL A 73 -4.48 -8.25 6.23
N PRO A 74 -5.79 -8.28 6.52
CA PRO A 74 -6.35 -7.41 7.53
C PRO A 74 -5.62 -7.56 8.88
N PRO A 75 -5.54 -6.50 9.71
CA PRO A 75 -4.87 -6.57 11.02
C PRO A 75 -5.35 -7.73 11.90
N GLN A 76 -6.60 -8.14 11.77
CA GLN A 76 -7.19 -9.29 12.48
C GLN A 76 -6.61 -10.64 12.03
N GLY A 77 -6.07 -10.70 10.82
CA GLY A 77 -5.40 -11.88 10.27
C GLY A 77 -3.96 -12.06 10.75
N ASN A 78 -3.35 -11.04 11.36
CA ASN A 78 -2.00 -11.12 11.94
C ASN A 78 -2.08 -11.19 13.46
N ILE A 79 -1.68 -12.33 14.03
CA ILE A 79 -1.73 -12.56 15.48
C ILE A 79 -0.33 -12.85 16.01
N SER A 80 0.09 -12.02 16.96
CA SER A 80 1.27 -12.27 17.77
C SER A 80 0.89 -13.10 18.99
N VAL A 81 1.41 -14.30 19.07
CA VAL A 81 1.15 -15.22 20.20
C VAL A 81 2.02 -14.84 21.37
N THR A 82 1.39 -14.36 22.44
CA THR A 82 2.00 -14.09 23.73
C THR A 82 1.38 -14.97 24.80
N VAL A 83 1.99 -15.05 25.97
CA VAL A 83 1.46 -15.82 27.12
C VAL A 83 1.36 -14.90 28.33
N PRO A 84 0.24 -14.90 29.07
CA PRO A 84 0.01 -13.99 30.19
C PRO A 84 0.98 -14.19 31.37
N TYR A 85 1.63 -15.32 31.46
CA TYR A 85 2.66 -15.64 32.44
C TYR A 85 3.91 -16.16 31.72
N GLY A 86 5.06 -15.58 32.01
CA GLY A 86 6.36 -16.03 31.51
C GLY A 86 6.68 -17.46 31.93
N GLY A 87 7.75 -18.01 31.40
CA GLY A 87 8.18 -19.37 31.70
C GLY A 87 9.30 -19.84 30.78
N PHE A 88 9.65 -21.12 30.90
CA PHE A 88 10.61 -21.76 29.99
C PHE A 88 9.87 -22.42 28.84
N LEU A 89 10.30 -22.14 27.61
CA LEU A 89 9.81 -22.86 26.46
C LEU A 89 10.35 -24.30 26.49
N LYS A 90 9.52 -25.24 26.90
CA LYS A 90 9.92 -26.67 27.00
C LYS A 90 10.07 -27.32 25.63
N ARG A 91 9.14 -27.01 24.72
CA ARG A 91 9.12 -27.57 23.36
C ARG A 91 8.27 -26.72 22.44
N THR A 92 8.75 -26.50 21.24
CA THR A 92 7.96 -26.12 20.06
C THR A 92 8.42 -26.95 18.88
N THR A 93 7.54 -27.26 17.94
CA THR A 93 7.85 -27.91 16.66
C THR A 93 7.49 -27.00 15.50
N MET A 94 7.18 -25.74 15.81
CA MET A 94 6.76 -24.77 14.82
C MET A 94 7.98 -24.17 14.12
N LEU A 95 7.91 -24.12 12.81
CA LEU A 95 8.87 -23.45 11.92
C LEU A 95 8.09 -22.44 11.05
N PRO A 96 8.74 -21.35 10.62
CA PRO A 96 8.16 -20.47 9.62
C PRO A 96 7.67 -21.27 8.40
N GLY A 97 6.47 -20.96 7.92
CA GLY A 97 5.79 -21.70 6.86
C GLY A 97 4.89 -22.87 7.32
N THR A 98 4.90 -23.24 8.62
CA THR A 98 4.04 -24.31 9.13
C THR A 98 2.58 -23.91 9.10
N LYS A 99 1.72 -24.69 8.43
CA LYS A 99 0.25 -24.50 8.44
C LYS A 99 -0.32 -24.99 9.78
N LEU A 100 -1.17 -24.16 10.39
CA LEU A 100 -1.79 -24.38 11.69
C LEU A 100 -3.31 -24.42 11.59
N LYS A 101 -3.93 -25.20 12.48
CA LYS A 101 -5.38 -25.16 12.73
C LYS A 101 -5.65 -24.51 14.09
N LYS A 102 -6.73 -23.77 14.20
CA LYS A 102 -7.21 -23.25 15.47
C LYS A 102 -7.34 -24.36 16.51
N GLY A 103 -6.77 -24.13 17.69
CA GLY A 103 -6.73 -25.16 18.78
C GLY A 103 -5.60 -26.18 18.65
N GLN A 104 -4.74 -26.12 17.62
CA GLN A 104 -3.55 -26.96 17.53
C GLN A 104 -2.51 -26.52 18.55
N VAL A 105 -1.83 -27.48 19.21
CA VAL A 105 -0.74 -27.18 20.15
C VAL A 105 0.48 -26.66 19.38
N ILE A 106 0.92 -25.45 19.73
CA ILE A 106 2.06 -24.78 19.08
C ILE A 106 3.29 -24.72 19.96
N ALA A 107 3.10 -24.71 21.28
CA ALA A 107 4.20 -24.68 22.24
C ALA A 107 3.82 -25.34 23.56
N ARG A 108 4.83 -25.74 24.32
CA ARG A 108 4.69 -26.19 25.71
C ARG A 108 5.55 -25.32 26.60
N VAL A 109 4.94 -24.74 27.62
CA VAL A 109 5.57 -23.80 28.54
C VAL A 109 5.59 -24.38 29.94
N GLU A 110 6.73 -24.31 30.60
CA GLU A 110 6.95 -24.76 31.98
C GLU A 110 7.11 -23.53 32.89
N ASN A 111 6.31 -23.49 33.97
CA ASN A 111 6.46 -22.48 35.01
C ASN A 111 6.02 -23.05 36.38
N PRO A 112 6.89 -23.03 37.40
CA PRO A 112 6.56 -23.45 38.75
C PRO A 112 5.33 -22.74 39.36
N LYS A 113 5.08 -21.48 39.01
CA LYS A 113 3.89 -20.71 39.45
C LYS A 113 2.57 -21.37 39.05
N PHE A 114 2.58 -22.19 38.03
CA PHE A 114 1.37 -22.93 37.65
C PHE A 114 0.93 -23.94 38.68
N ILE A 115 1.88 -24.54 39.41
CA ILE A 115 1.62 -25.42 40.54
C ILE A 115 0.95 -24.63 41.66
N ASP A 116 1.45 -23.43 41.98
CA ASP A 116 0.89 -22.59 43.03
C ASP A 116 -0.55 -22.17 42.77
N PHE A 117 -0.89 -21.83 41.54
CA PHE A 117 -2.27 -21.49 41.14
C PHE A 117 -3.21 -22.67 41.34
N GLN A 118 -2.77 -23.88 40.98
CA GLN A 118 -3.56 -25.11 41.15
C GLN A 118 -3.73 -25.45 42.61
N ARG A 119 -2.67 -25.35 43.44
CA ARG A 119 -2.74 -25.57 44.88
C ARG A 119 -3.73 -24.60 45.54
N ALA A 120 -3.59 -23.28 45.25
CA ALA A 120 -4.48 -22.27 45.81
C ALA A 120 -5.96 -22.51 45.42
N TYR A 121 -6.22 -22.96 44.18
CA TYR A 121 -7.56 -23.32 43.75
C TYR A 121 -8.13 -24.52 44.52
N LEU A 122 -7.34 -25.58 44.72
CA LEU A 122 -7.76 -26.75 45.48
C LEU A 122 -8.04 -26.44 46.97
N GLU A 123 -7.20 -25.60 47.56
CA GLU A 123 -7.39 -25.10 48.96
C GLU A 123 -8.70 -24.28 49.06
N ALA A 124 -8.94 -23.35 48.10
CA ALA A 124 -10.17 -22.57 48.09
C ALA A 124 -11.41 -23.42 47.81
N LEU A 125 -11.30 -24.46 46.98
CA LEU A 125 -12.38 -25.40 46.70
C LEU A 125 -12.77 -26.22 47.91
N ALA A 126 -11.78 -26.81 48.56
CA ALA A 126 -12.00 -27.60 49.81
C ALA A 126 -12.62 -26.75 50.94
N LYS A 127 -12.11 -25.51 51.10
CA LYS A 127 -12.68 -24.56 52.03
C LYS A 127 -14.10 -24.13 51.70
N ASN A 128 -14.41 -24.02 50.40
CA ASN A 128 -15.73 -23.61 49.94
C ASN A 128 -16.82 -24.63 50.32
N ASP A 129 -16.54 -25.93 50.21
CA ASP A 129 -17.49 -26.99 50.59
C ASP A 129 -17.82 -26.93 52.11
N TYR A 130 -16.81 -26.72 52.95
CA TYR A 130 -16.99 -26.50 54.39
C TYR A 130 -17.80 -25.24 54.69
N LEU A 131 -17.41 -24.11 54.12
CA LEU A 131 -18.07 -22.81 54.38
C LEU A 131 -19.53 -22.80 53.86
N LYS A 132 -19.79 -23.47 52.75
CA LYS A 132 -21.13 -23.62 52.25
C LYS A 132 -22.03 -24.39 53.22
N ALA A 133 -21.57 -25.52 53.70
CA ALA A 133 -22.31 -26.31 54.67
C ALA A 133 -22.53 -25.55 56.01
N ASP A 134 -21.52 -24.78 56.47
CA ASP A 134 -21.65 -23.92 57.65
C ASP A 134 -22.68 -22.80 57.44
N TYR A 135 -22.62 -22.12 56.29
CA TYR A 135 -23.59 -21.08 55.92
C TYR A 135 -25.03 -21.63 55.89
N GLU A 136 -25.28 -22.79 55.24
CA GLU A 136 -26.60 -23.43 55.16
C GLU A 136 -27.10 -23.82 56.54
N ARG A 137 -26.27 -24.39 57.39
CA ARG A 137 -26.62 -24.73 58.79
C ARG A 137 -26.96 -23.49 59.61
N GLN A 138 -26.12 -22.39 59.54
CA GLN A 138 -26.39 -21.15 60.27
C GLN A 138 -27.63 -20.41 59.72
N GLN A 139 -27.97 -20.60 58.47
CA GLN A 139 -29.19 -20.07 57.87
C GLN A 139 -30.42 -20.74 58.52
N THR A 140 -30.46 -22.08 58.56
CA THR A 140 -31.55 -22.84 59.19
C THR A 140 -31.69 -22.45 60.66
N LEU A 141 -30.59 -22.42 61.43
CA LEU A 141 -30.63 -22.06 62.89
C LEU A 141 -31.08 -20.59 63.11
N ASN A 142 -30.78 -19.69 62.19
CA ASN A 142 -31.23 -18.29 62.30
C ASN A 142 -32.74 -18.19 61.96
N ASP A 143 -33.21 -18.94 60.99
CA ASP A 143 -34.62 -18.94 60.58
C ASP A 143 -35.51 -19.58 61.66
N GLU A 144 -34.94 -20.52 62.50
CA GLU A 144 -35.55 -21.11 63.68
C GLU A 144 -35.33 -20.27 64.96
N GLU A 145 -34.76 -19.04 64.87
CA GLU A 145 -34.46 -18.16 65.97
C GLU A 145 -33.47 -18.72 67.05
N VAL A 146 -32.75 -19.82 66.71
CA VAL A 146 -31.80 -20.48 67.62
C VAL A 146 -30.40 -19.85 67.57
N SER A 147 -30.03 -19.19 66.46
CA SER A 147 -28.73 -18.54 66.28
C SER A 147 -28.87 -17.02 66.13
N SER A 148 -27.88 -16.27 66.59
CA SER A 148 -27.90 -14.82 66.42
C SER A 148 -27.66 -14.40 64.94
N ALA A 149 -28.32 -13.34 64.50
CA ALA A 149 -28.12 -12.75 63.16
C ALA A 149 -26.65 -12.42 62.86
N LYS A 150 -25.87 -12.06 63.88
CA LYS A 150 -24.41 -11.78 63.76
C LYS A 150 -23.64 -13.02 63.29
N VAL A 151 -23.94 -14.21 63.86
CA VAL A 151 -23.27 -15.47 63.49
C VAL A 151 -23.66 -15.87 62.08
N PHE A 152 -24.93 -15.80 61.69
CA PHE A 152 -25.40 -16.02 60.34
C PHE A 152 -24.73 -15.10 59.33
N GLN A 153 -24.72 -13.78 59.60
CA GLN A 153 -24.05 -12.82 58.66
C GLN A 153 -22.55 -13.12 58.53
N LYS A 154 -21.85 -13.52 59.59
CA LYS A 154 -20.45 -13.90 59.53
C LYS A 154 -20.22 -15.16 58.68
N SER A 155 -21.02 -16.21 58.83
CA SER A 155 -20.91 -17.42 58.04
C SER A 155 -21.20 -17.14 56.57
N LYS A 156 -22.25 -16.34 56.25
CA LYS A 156 -22.58 -15.85 54.93
C LYS A 156 -21.43 -15.11 54.26
N SER A 157 -20.84 -14.12 55.02
CA SER A 157 -19.70 -13.36 54.50
C SER A 157 -18.48 -14.22 54.20
N ASN A 158 -18.16 -15.19 55.10
CA ASN A 158 -17.04 -16.10 54.90
C ASN A 158 -17.24 -16.97 53.64
N TYR A 159 -18.44 -17.52 53.46
CA TYR A 159 -18.78 -18.33 52.29
C TYR A 159 -18.66 -17.52 51.02
N LEU A 160 -19.30 -16.34 50.93
CA LEU A 160 -19.28 -15.50 49.74
C LEU A 160 -17.87 -15.02 49.39
N THR A 161 -17.06 -14.62 50.38
CA THR A 161 -15.68 -14.21 50.15
C THR A 161 -14.82 -15.34 49.59
N ASN A 162 -14.95 -16.55 50.17
CA ASN A 162 -14.20 -17.71 49.68
C ASN A 162 -14.68 -18.13 48.26
N LYS A 163 -15.99 -18.10 48.05
CA LYS A 163 -16.57 -18.37 46.71
C LYS A 163 -16.00 -17.45 45.62
N ALA A 164 -15.96 -16.13 45.91
CA ALA A 164 -15.38 -15.16 44.99
C ALA A 164 -13.88 -15.42 44.73
N ASN A 165 -13.12 -15.78 45.80
CA ASN A 165 -11.71 -16.15 45.64
C ASN A 165 -11.53 -17.42 44.77
N MET A 166 -12.35 -18.46 44.99
CA MET A 166 -12.34 -19.68 44.19
C MET A 166 -12.64 -19.40 42.72
N GLU A 167 -13.67 -18.60 42.41
CA GLU A 167 -14.05 -18.21 41.05
C GLU A 167 -12.93 -17.40 40.34
N ALA A 168 -12.26 -16.51 41.09
CA ALA A 168 -11.10 -15.77 40.60
C ALA A 168 -9.92 -16.68 40.26
N LEU A 169 -9.64 -17.68 41.11
CA LEU A 169 -8.60 -18.68 40.84
C LEU A 169 -8.97 -19.61 39.67
N GLU A 170 -10.24 -19.98 39.54
CA GLU A 170 -10.74 -20.73 38.41
C GLU A 170 -10.55 -19.96 37.07
N SER A 171 -10.88 -18.68 37.08
CA SER A 171 -10.65 -17.80 35.92
C SER A 171 -9.17 -17.67 35.58
N LYS A 172 -8.29 -17.59 36.59
CA LYS A 172 -6.84 -17.58 36.41
C LYS A 172 -6.29 -18.87 35.80
N LEU A 173 -6.82 -20.04 36.19
CA LEU A 173 -6.48 -21.32 35.59
C LEU A 173 -6.91 -21.40 34.12
N ARG A 174 -8.12 -20.92 33.79
CA ARG A 174 -8.62 -20.86 32.41
C ARG A 174 -7.74 -19.96 31.53
N LEU A 175 -7.31 -18.83 32.06
CA LEU A 175 -6.46 -17.86 31.37
C LEU A 175 -5.13 -18.47 30.91
N ILE A 176 -4.56 -19.38 31.71
CA ILE A 176 -3.33 -20.10 31.35
C ILE A 176 -3.57 -21.39 30.55
N GLY A 177 -4.80 -21.62 30.09
CA GLY A 177 -5.15 -22.82 29.31
C GLY A 177 -5.34 -24.09 30.13
N MET A 178 -5.48 -23.98 31.46
CA MET A 178 -5.78 -25.13 32.34
C MET A 178 -7.28 -25.25 32.63
N HIS A 179 -7.80 -26.45 32.47
CA HIS A 179 -9.19 -26.74 32.83
C HIS A 179 -9.32 -27.03 34.33
N PRO A 180 -10.10 -26.24 35.10
CA PRO A 180 -10.28 -26.45 36.55
C PRO A 180 -10.73 -27.86 36.94
N SER A 181 -11.55 -28.51 36.10
CA SER A 181 -11.98 -29.87 36.30
C SER A 181 -10.83 -30.90 36.33
N ARG A 182 -9.76 -30.69 35.56
CA ARG A 182 -8.57 -31.58 35.60
C ARG A 182 -7.81 -31.39 36.91
N VAL A 183 -7.70 -30.13 37.38
CA VAL A 183 -7.05 -29.81 38.66
C VAL A 183 -7.83 -30.41 39.81
N LYS A 184 -9.16 -30.29 39.82
CA LYS A 184 -10.04 -30.90 40.82
C LYS A 184 -9.85 -32.42 40.95
N ASN A 185 -9.53 -33.11 39.84
CA ASN A 185 -9.25 -34.56 39.82
C ASN A 185 -7.78 -34.89 40.21
N GLY A 186 -7.04 -33.98 40.85
CA GLY A 186 -5.71 -34.23 41.38
C GLY A 186 -4.58 -34.21 40.32
N LYS A 187 -4.82 -33.74 39.09
CA LYS A 187 -3.81 -33.69 38.06
C LYS A 187 -3.12 -32.30 38.07
N ILE A 188 -2.09 -32.16 38.91
CA ILE A 188 -1.26 -30.95 39.00
C ILE A 188 -0.16 -31.07 37.94
N ALA A 189 0.08 -29.97 37.18
CA ALA A 189 1.09 -29.91 36.14
C ALA A 189 1.83 -28.55 36.16
N ALA A 190 3.14 -28.61 36.00
CA ALA A 190 3.98 -27.41 35.81
C ALA A 190 4.02 -26.95 34.35
N ILE A 191 3.56 -27.80 33.43
CA ILE A 191 3.63 -27.58 31.97
C ILE A 191 2.23 -27.34 31.43
N VAL A 192 2.10 -26.29 30.63
CA VAL A 192 0.86 -25.97 29.90
C VAL A 192 1.11 -26.00 28.40
N ASN A 193 0.07 -26.37 27.66
CA ASN A 193 0.06 -26.27 26.21
C ASN A 193 -0.46 -24.90 25.80
N ILE A 194 0.24 -24.28 24.82
CA ILE A 194 -0.20 -23.09 24.14
C ILE A 194 -0.81 -23.53 22.83
N TYR A 195 -1.97 -22.99 22.51
CA TYR A 195 -2.76 -23.38 21.34
C TYR A 195 -2.84 -22.21 20.35
N SER A 196 -2.89 -22.54 19.05
CA SER A 196 -3.13 -21.54 18.02
C SER A 196 -4.53 -20.93 18.18
N PRO A 197 -4.65 -19.59 18.23
CA PRO A 197 -5.94 -18.92 18.33
C PRO A 197 -6.72 -18.89 17.01
N ILE A 198 -6.03 -19.07 15.86
CA ILE A 198 -6.59 -19.02 14.50
C ILE A 198 -6.10 -20.19 13.65
N ASN A 199 -6.75 -20.38 12.49
CA ASN A 199 -6.16 -21.11 11.37
C ASN A 199 -5.17 -20.16 10.69
N GLY A 200 -4.04 -20.66 10.23
CA GLY A 200 -3.07 -19.79 9.55
C GLY A 200 -1.73 -20.46 9.31
N ILE A 201 -0.74 -19.64 9.03
CA ILE A 201 0.63 -20.06 8.76
C ILE A 201 1.54 -19.34 9.74
N VAL A 202 2.49 -20.06 10.34
CA VAL A 202 3.54 -19.45 11.16
C VAL A 202 4.40 -18.56 10.28
N ARG A 203 4.42 -17.26 10.58
CA ARG A 203 5.27 -16.30 9.89
C ARG A 203 6.68 -16.31 10.48
N ASP A 204 6.79 -16.09 11.78
CA ASP A 204 8.06 -16.01 12.49
C ASP A 204 7.99 -16.71 13.84
N VAL A 205 9.14 -17.23 14.31
CA VAL A 205 9.32 -17.82 15.65
C VAL A 205 10.47 -17.10 16.34
N PHE A 206 10.19 -16.41 17.46
CA PHE A 206 11.14 -15.53 18.15
C PHE A 206 11.83 -16.16 19.35
N ILE A 207 11.42 -17.36 19.75
CA ILE A 207 11.92 -18.01 20.95
C ILE A 207 12.40 -19.43 20.70
N ASN A 208 13.53 -19.77 21.32
CA ASN A 208 14.13 -21.09 21.23
C ASN A 208 13.75 -21.97 22.41
N THR A 209 13.69 -23.28 22.19
CA THR A 209 13.48 -24.29 23.25
C THR A 209 14.53 -24.14 24.35
N GLY A 210 14.11 -24.17 25.61
CA GLY A 210 14.94 -24.02 26.79
C GLY A 210 15.12 -22.57 27.25
N LYS A 211 14.77 -21.55 26.44
CA LYS A 211 14.88 -20.15 26.81
C LYS A 211 13.71 -19.75 27.73
N TYR A 212 14.04 -18.91 28.73
CA TYR A 212 13.03 -18.20 29.53
C TYR A 212 12.50 -16.99 28.77
N PHE A 213 11.21 -16.75 28.87
CA PHE A 213 10.53 -15.59 28.29
C PHE A 213 9.63 -14.90 29.33
N ASN A 214 9.41 -13.61 29.16
CA ASN A 214 8.53 -12.79 30.00
C ASN A 214 7.11 -12.75 29.45
N PRO A 215 6.10 -12.32 30.24
CA PRO A 215 4.72 -12.25 29.79
C PRO A 215 4.48 -11.38 28.52
N GLN A 216 5.36 -10.41 28.25
CA GLN A 216 5.25 -9.48 27.13
C GLN A 216 5.96 -9.98 25.85
N ASP A 217 6.78 -11.03 26.00
CA ASP A 217 7.55 -11.54 24.87
C ASP A 217 6.62 -12.26 23.88
N VAL A 218 6.79 -11.96 22.59
CA VAL A 218 6.10 -12.65 21.52
C VAL A 218 6.82 -13.98 21.25
N LEU A 219 6.08 -15.08 21.28
CA LEU A 219 6.63 -16.40 21.00
C LEU A 219 6.73 -16.65 19.48
N MET A 220 5.69 -16.28 18.77
CA MET A 220 5.60 -16.42 17.31
C MET A 220 4.49 -15.54 16.75
N ASP A 221 4.60 -15.23 15.47
CA ASP A 221 3.57 -14.59 14.69
C ASP A 221 2.88 -15.60 13.77
N ILE A 222 1.56 -15.53 13.71
CA ILE A 222 0.71 -16.36 12.85
C ILE A 222 -0.11 -15.45 11.96
N THR A 223 -0.14 -15.76 10.66
CA THR A 223 -0.92 -15.03 9.67
C THR A 223 -2.01 -15.91 9.10
N ASP A 224 -3.26 -15.42 9.11
CA ASP A 224 -4.39 -16.04 8.41
C ASP A 224 -4.45 -15.48 6.99
N ALA A 225 -4.04 -16.28 6.02
CA ALA A 225 -4.06 -15.93 4.62
C ALA A 225 -5.39 -16.22 3.92
N SER A 226 -6.48 -16.47 4.67
CA SER A 226 -7.79 -16.75 4.09
C SER A 226 -8.49 -15.53 3.50
N ASP A 227 -8.11 -14.33 3.95
CA ASP A 227 -8.67 -13.04 3.55
C ASP A 227 -7.56 -12.08 3.11
N LEU A 228 -6.91 -12.46 2.00
CA LEU A 228 -5.92 -11.60 1.35
C LEU A 228 -6.60 -10.46 0.62
N HIS A 229 -6.01 -9.29 0.71
CA HIS A 229 -6.41 -8.13 -0.08
C HIS A 229 -5.19 -7.45 -0.69
N ILE A 230 -5.40 -6.61 -1.68
CA ILE A 230 -4.35 -5.79 -2.27
C ILE A 230 -4.34 -4.42 -1.59
N GLU A 231 -3.18 -4.00 -1.11
CA GLU A 231 -2.94 -2.64 -0.64
C GLU A 231 -2.18 -1.87 -1.71
N LEU A 232 -2.77 -0.80 -2.24
CA LEU A 232 -2.22 0.04 -3.29
C LEU A 232 -1.91 1.43 -2.76
N LYS A 233 -0.86 2.04 -3.30
CA LYS A 233 -0.49 3.44 -3.02
C LYS A 233 -0.87 4.31 -4.19
N VAL A 234 -1.82 5.22 -3.98
CA VAL A 234 -2.26 6.22 -4.95
C VAL A 234 -1.79 7.59 -4.49
N TYR A 235 -1.25 8.39 -5.39
CA TYR A 235 -0.81 9.74 -5.05
C TYR A 235 -1.96 10.74 -5.02
N GLU A 236 -1.76 11.85 -4.29
CA GLU A 236 -2.78 12.88 -4.02
C GLU A 236 -3.40 13.44 -5.31
N ASP A 237 -2.63 13.57 -6.38
CA ASP A 237 -3.10 14.10 -7.66
C ASP A 237 -4.17 13.21 -8.32
N ASP A 238 -4.12 11.90 -8.08
CA ASP A 238 -5.01 10.92 -8.71
C ASP A 238 -6.18 10.49 -7.82
N ILE A 239 -6.12 10.79 -6.51
CA ILE A 239 -7.10 10.27 -5.53
C ILE A 239 -8.53 10.71 -5.82
N GLY A 240 -8.71 11.91 -6.39
CA GLY A 240 -10.02 12.45 -6.75
C GLY A 240 -10.76 11.64 -7.83
N LEU A 241 -10.03 10.78 -8.56
CA LEU A 241 -10.55 9.93 -9.62
C LEU A 241 -10.94 8.54 -9.11
N ILE A 242 -10.49 8.16 -7.89
CA ILE A 242 -10.70 6.83 -7.33
C ILE A 242 -12.05 6.76 -6.61
N LYS A 243 -12.80 5.69 -6.87
CA LYS A 243 -14.09 5.40 -6.23
C LYS A 243 -14.17 3.93 -5.82
N VAL A 244 -14.92 3.68 -4.75
CA VAL A 244 -15.25 2.31 -4.34
C VAL A 244 -16.02 1.61 -5.45
N GLY A 245 -15.67 0.35 -5.72
CA GLY A 245 -16.25 -0.48 -6.77
C GLY A 245 -15.48 -0.45 -8.10
N GLN A 246 -14.47 0.40 -8.26
CA GLN A 246 -13.64 0.40 -9.47
C GLN A 246 -12.81 -0.88 -9.58
N ARG A 247 -12.64 -1.34 -10.81
CA ARG A 247 -11.87 -2.54 -11.14
C ARG A 247 -10.38 -2.24 -11.04
N ILE A 248 -9.66 -3.19 -10.45
CA ILE A 248 -8.22 -3.21 -10.34
C ILE A 248 -7.73 -4.42 -11.15
N ARG A 249 -6.86 -4.19 -12.11
CA ARG A 249 -6.07 -5.26 -12.73
C ARG A 249 -4.67 -5.21 -12.15
N PHE A 250 -4.17 -6.30 -11.66
CA PHE A 250 -2.85 -6.35 -11.07
C PHE A 250 -2.08 -7.60 -11.46
N ARG A 251 -0.77 -7.54 -11.29
CA ARG A 251 0.15 -8.65 -11.51
C ARG A 251 1.27 -8.60 -10.49
N LEU A 252 1.80 -9.76 -10.16
CA LEU A 252 2.98 -9.84 -9.32
C LEU A 252 4.22 -9.32 -10.06
N SER A 253 5.10 -8.64 -9.36
CA SER A 253 6.34 -8.11 -9.96
C SER A 253 7.26 -9.21 -10.50
N ASN A 254 7.17 -10.44 -9.94
CA ASN A 254 7.94 -11.61 -10.35
C ASN A 254 7.22 -12.50 -11.39
N ALA A 255 5.95 -12.20 -11.74
CA ALA A 255 5.17 -12.95 -12.72
C ALA A 255 4.35 -11.97 -13.61
N PRO A 256 5.01 -11.19 -14.46
CA PRO A 256 4.39 -10.07 -15.19
C PRO A 256 3.36 -10.49 -16.25
N GLU A 257 3.34 -11.76 -16.63
CA GLU A 257 2.39 -12.29 -17.64
C GLU A 257 1.02 -12.64 -17.05
N ASN A 258 0.95 -12.84 -15.71
CA ASN A 258 -0.26 -13.32 -15.05
C ASN A 258 -1.05 -12.15 -14.46
N TRP A 259 -2.06 -11.69 -15.18
CA TRP A 259 -3.00 -10.69 -14.70
C TRP A 259 -4.06 -11.30 -13.81
N MET A 260 -4.38 -10.61 -12.74
CA MET A 260 -5.42 -10.93 -11.76
C MET A 260 -6.30 -9.71 -11.55
N GLU A 261 -7.47 -9.92 -10.98
CA GLU A 261 -8.48 -8.90 -10.81
C GLU A 261 -8.85 -8.71 -9.34
N ALA A 262 -9.13 -7.46 -9.00
CA ALA A 262 -9.62 -7.03 -7.71
C ALA A 262 -10.56 -5.84 -7.89
N ALA A 263 -11.31 -5.51 -6.84
CA ALA A 263 -12.18 -4.33 -6.82
C ALA A 263 -11.86 -3.45 -5.62
N VAL A 264 -11.83 -2.14 -5.83
CA VAL A 264 -11.64 -1.16 -4.74
C VAL A 264 -12.80 -1.30 -3.75
N PHE A 265 -12.49 -1.59 -2.48
CA PHE A 265 -13.51 -1.66 -1.44
C PHE A 265 -13.35 -0.61 -0.34
N LEU A 266 -12.13 -0.09 -0.15
CA LEU A 266 -11.84 0.93 0.85
C LEU A 266 -10.79 1.91 0.35
N ILE A 267 -11.08 3.19 0.55
CA ILE A 267 -10.17 4.30 0.27
C ILE A 267 -9.76 4.91 1.60
N GLY A 268 -8.46 4.97 1.88
CA GLY A 268 -7.93 5.63 3.06
C GLY A 268 -8.29 7.12 3.08
N ASN A 269 -8.47 7.67 4.26
CA ASN A 269 -8.78 9.09 4.46
C ASN A 269 -7.59 9.89 5.01
N ASN A 270 -6.41 9.30 5.02
CA ASN A 270 -5.20 9.93 5.54
C ASN A 270 -4.11 9.95 4.47
N VAL A 271 -3.57 11.13 4.21
CA VAL A 271 -2.42 11.33 3.34
C VAL A 271 -1.16 11.03 4.15
N ARG A 272 -0.32 10.13 3.65
CA ARG A 272 0.97 9.77 4.27
C ARG A 272 2.04 10.85 3.97
N ASP A 273 3.18 10.76 4.62
CA ASP A 273 4.30 11.69 4.45
C ASP A 273 4.85 11.71 3.00
N ASP A 274 4.69 10.62 2.26
CA ASP A 274 5.07 10.48 0.86
C ASP A 274 3.98 10.98 -0.12
N ARG A 275 2.96 11.71 0.37
CA ARG A 275 1.79 12.19 -0.36
C ARG A 275 0.95 11.09 -1.00
N SER A 276 1.05 9.87 -0.50
CA SER A 276 0.22 8.76 -0.94
C SER A 276 -0.96 8.54 -0.01
N ILE A 277 -2.01 7.96 -0.57
CA ILE A 277 -3.18 7.44 0.12
C ILE A 277 -3.25 5.94 -0.13
N THR A 278 -3.55 5.19 0.91
CA THR A 278 -3.71 3.74 0.79
C THR A 278 -5.10 3.41 0.28
N ILE A 279 -5.15 2.54 -0.73
CA ILE A 279 -6.38 1.96 -1.27
C ILE A 279 -6.35 0.46 -1.07
N HIS A 280 -7.46 -0.11 -0.62
CA HIS A 280 -7.58 -1.54 -0.45
C HIS A 280 -8.55 -2.11 -1.49
N GLY A 281 -8.13 -3.21 -2.13
CA GLY A 281 -8.91 -3.95 -3.11
C GLY A 281 -9.15 -5.39 -2.66
N HIS A 282 -10.39 -5.85 -2.75
CA HIS A 282 -10.72 -7.27 -2.60
C HIS A 282 -10.34 -8.02 -3.85
N LEU A 283 -9.69 -9.19 -3.69
CA LEU A 283 -9.39 -10.11 -4.77
C LEU A 283 -10.69 -10.78 -5.23
N GLU A 284 -10.93 -10.79 -6.53
CA GLU A 284 -12.11 -11.47 -7.09
C GLU A 284 -11.99 -13.00 -7.01
N GLU A 285 -10.78 -13.51 -7.17
CA GLU A 285 -10.49 -14.93 -7.08
C GLU A 285 -9.46 -15.23 -5.99
N LYS A 286 -9.72 -16.28 -5.19
CA LYS A 286 -8.76 -16.78 -4.21
C LYS A 286 -7.63 -17.50 -4.93
N ASN A 287 -6.41 -17.07 -4.69
CA ASN A 287 -5.22 -17.70 -5.23
C ASN A 287 -4.26 -18.09 -4.08
N GLU A 288 -4.13 -19.42 -3.83
CA GLU A 288 -3.26 -19.95 -2.78
C GLU A 288 -1.75 -19.69 -3.00
N ALA A 289 -1.35 -19.27 -4.20
CA ALA A 289 0.02 -18.90 -4.49
C ALA A 289 0.38 -17.49 -4.01
N LEU A 290 -0.61 -16.67 -3.66
CA LEU A 290 -0.39 -15.34 -3.12
C LEU A 290 0.03 -15.42 -1.65
N LEU A 291 1.10 -14.71 -1.33
CA LEU A 291 1.58 -14.59 0.05
C LEU A 291 1.57 -13.11 0.47
N PRO A 292 1.25 -12.82 1.74
CA PRO A 292 1.38 -11.47 2.30
C PRO A 292 2.80 -10.93 2.09
N GLY A 293 2.90 -9.65 1.70
CA GLY A 293 4.16 -8.99 1.41
C GLY A 293 4.65 -9.11 -0.04
N MET A 294 3.95 -9.84 -0.91
CA MET A 294 4.29 -9.88 -2.34
C MET A 294 3.99 -8.53 -3.00
N PHE A 295 4.97 -7.98 -3.73
CA PHE A 295 4.82 -6.73 -4.47
C PHE A 295 4.02 -6.93 -5.74
N VAL A 296 3.17 -5.95 -6.02
CA VAL A 296 2.29 -5.93 -7.19
C VAL A 296 2.41 -4.62 -7.96
N ASN A 297 2.24 -4.74 -9.27
CA ASN A 297 1.97 -3.60 -10.15
C ASN A 297 0.50 -3.69 -10.56
N ALA A 298 -0.24 -2.63 -10.34
CA ALA A 298 -1.67 -2.61 -10.59
C ALA A 298 -2.08 -1.42 -11.46
N THR A 299 -3.21 -1.56 -12.13
CA THR A 299 -3.87 -0.52 -12.88
C THR A 299 -5.31 -0.42 -12.38
N ILE A 300 -5.72 0.77 -11.95
CA ILE A 300 -7.09 1.05 -11.52
C ILE A 300 -7.83 1.67 -12.70
N GLU A 301 -8.92 1.06 -13.12
CA GLU A 301 -9.79 1.59 -14.17
C GLU A 301 -10.66 2.70 -13.55
N VAL A 302 -10.45 3.95 -13.98
CA VAL A 302 -11.24 5.10 -13.53
C VAL A 302 -12.24 5.50 -14.60
N ASP A 303 -13.23 6.32 -14.20
CA ASP A 303 -14.27 6.77 -15.12
C ASP A 303 -13.67 7.41 -16.37
N THR A 304 -14.30 7.17 -17.51
CA THR A 304 -13.92 7.81 -18.77
C THR A 304 -14.07 9.32 -18.66
N LEU A 305 -12.99 10.04 -18.94
CA LEU A 305 -13.01 11.50 -19.04
C LEU A 305 -13.29 11.93 -20.49
N GLU A 306 -14.16 12.93 -20.67
CA GLU A 306 -14.30 13.58 -21.96
C GLU A 306 -13.07 14.47 -22.22
N GLN A 307 -12.20 14.01 -23.11
CA GLN A 307 -10.98 14.71 -23.51
C GLN A 307 -10.96 14.96 -25.00
N TYR A 308 -10.24 16.00 -25.43
CA TYR A 308 -9.97 16.21 -26.83
C TYR A 308 -9.06 15.08 -27.32
N ALA A 309 -9.53 14.39 -28.35
CA ALA A 309 -8.82 13.24 -28.89
C ALA A 309 -8.68 13.33 -30.40
N VAL A 310 -7.53 12.89 -30.86
CA VAL A 310 -7.18 12.83 -32.28
C VAL A 310 -6.79 11.40 -32.64
N PRO A 311 -6.91 11.00 -33.92
CA PRO A 311 -6.31 9.76 -34.37
C PRO A 311 -4.79 9.75 -34.13
N GLU A 312 -4.22 8.61 -33.80
CA GLU A 312 -2.78 8.47 -33.58
C GLU A 312 -1.94 8.97 -34.76
N GLU A 313 -2.44 8.75 -36.00
CA GLU A 313 -1.82 9.22 -37.26
C GLU A 313 -1.73 10.75 -37.37
N ALA A 314 -2.45 11.50 -36.53
CA ALA A 314 -2.44 12.96 -36.51
C ALA A 314 -1.24 13.51 -35.70
N ILE A 315 -0.66 12.71 -34.82
CA ILE A 315 0.43 13.11 -33.94
C ILE A 315 1.77 12.78 -34.61
N VAL A 316 2.64 13.75 -34.68
CA VAL A 316 4.01 13.56 -35.16
C VAL A 316 5.03 13.87 -34.05
N ARG A 317 6.10 13.08 -34.00
CA ARG A 317 7.20 13.31 -33.06
C ARG A 317 8.36 13.98 -33.80
N PHE A 318 8.80 15.11 -33.26
CA PHE A 318 9.93 15.86 -33.79
C PHE A 318 10.77 16.41 -32.60
N GLU A 319 12.09 16.25 -32.66
CA GLU A 319 13.04 16.70 -31.62
C GLU A 319 12.64 16.31 -30.18
N GLY A 320 12.08 15.13 -29.99
CA GLY A 320 11.66 14.62 -28.69
C GLY A 320 10.31 15.13 -28.19
N LYS A 321 9.68 16.08 -28.90
CA LYS A 321 8.37 16.63 -28.60
C LYS A 321 7.30 16.10 -29.56
N GLN A 322 6.03 16.31 -29.22
CA GLN A 322 4.88 15.88 -30.02
C GLN A 322 4.13 17.08 -30.57
N TYR A 323 3.68 16.97 -31.80
CA TYR A 323 3.06 18.06 -32.54
C TYR A 323 1.82 17.61 -33.29
N LEU A 324 0.87 18.53 -33.43
CA LEU A 324 -0.22 18.49 -34.39
C LEU A 324 0.00 19.57 -35.44
N PHE A 325 -0.50 19.34 -36.65
CA PHE A 325 -0.51 20.36 -37.71
C PHE A 325 -1.86 21.05 -37.73
N MET A 326 -1.87 22.36 -37.46
CA MET A 326 -3.04 23.23 -37.60
C MET A 326 -3.07 23.80 -39.00
N PHE A 327 -4.21 23.65 -39.65
CA PHE A 327 -4.48 24.30 -40.94
C PHE A 327 -4.93 25.75 -40.71
N LYS A 328 -4.16 26.71 -41.23
CA LYS A 328 -4.45 28.15 -41.14
C LYS A 328 -5.35 28.69 -42.23
N GLY A 329 -5.31 28.08 -43.42
CA GLY A 329 -6.09 28.52 -44.56
C GLY A 329 -5.36 28.35 -45.88
N ASN A 330 -6.02 28.80 -46.92
CA ASN A 330 -5.46 28.80 -48.28
C ASN A 330 -5.09 30.22 -48.68
N ARG A 331 -3.91 30.38 -49.28
CA ARG A 331 -3.39 31.64 -49.81
C ARG A 331 -3.15 31.49 -51.33
N LYS A 332 -3.48 32.49 -52.11
CA LYS A 332 -3.13 32.52 -53.53
C LYS A 332 -1.75 33.16 -53.72
N GLU A 333 -0.85 32.43 -54.36
CA GLU A 333 0.45 32.91 -54.74
C GLU A 333 0.65 32.75 -56.26
N GLY A 334 0.46 33.84 -56.99
CA GLY A 334 0.40 33.79 -58.45
C GLY A 334 -0.77 32.94 -58.97
N ASN A 335 -0.46 31.92 -59.76
CA ASN A 335 -1.44 30.99 -60.34
C ASN A 335 -1.67 29.72 -59.48
N GLN A 336 -1.03 29.61 -58.32
CA GLN A 336 -1.14 28.43 -57.46
C GLN A 336 -1.81 28.81 -56.14
N THR A 337 -2.61 27.87 -55.59
CA THR A 337 -3.17 27.97 -54.24
C THR A 337 -2.25 27.19 -53.31
N MET A 338 -1.76 27.91 -52.27
CA MET A 338 -0.93 27.33 -51.21
C MET A 338 -1.77 27.15 -49.95
N SER A 339 -1.61 26.03 -49.27
CA SER A 339 -2.22 25.72 -47.98
C SER A 339 -1.18 25.89 -46.89
N ASP A 340 -1.50 26.69 -45.88
CA ASP A 340 -0.61 27.01 -44.78
C ASP A 340 -0.93 26.16 -43.55
N PHE A 341 0.10 25.53 -42.99
CA PHE A 341 0.02 24.72 -41.78
C PHE A 341 1.00 25.22 -40.73
N GLU A 342 0.61 25.12 -39.46
CA GLU A 342 1.46 25.45 -38.34
C GLU A 342 1.61 24.28 -37.40
N MET A 343 2.84 24.00 -36.91
CA MET A 343 3.11 22.98 -35.93
C MET A 343 2.72 23.49 -34.55
N LEU A 344 1.80 22.78 -33.88
CA LEU A 344 1.40 23.04 -32.49
C LEU A 344 1.95 21.96 -31.58
N GLU A 345 2.73 22.36 -30.57
CA GLU A 345 3.22 21.44 -29.56
C GLU A 345 2.07 20.97 -28.65
N VAL A 346 1.99 19.65 -28.47
CA VAL A 346 0.94 19.01 -27.66
C VAL A 346 1.54 18.02 -26.66
N LEU A 347 0.82 17.85 -25.56
CA LEU A 347 1.05 16.78 -24.62
C LEU A 347 0.12 15.61 -24.99
N LYS A 348 0.72 14.45 -25.18
CA LYS A 348 0.01 13.18 -25.42
C LYS A 348 -0.51 12.67 -24.08
N GLY A 349 -1.82 12.42 -24.01
CA GLY A 349 -2.48 11.76 -22.87
C GLY A 349 -2.76 10.28 -23.15
N ASN A 350 -3.83 9.76 -22.56
CA ASN A 350 -4.21 8.36 -22.68
C ASN A 350 -4.70 7.99 -24.07
N GLU A 351 -4.59 6.71 -24.37
CA GLU A 351 -4.98 6.12 -25.67
C GLU A 351 -6.17 5.17 -25.48
N GLU A 352 -7.11 5.22 -26.41
CA GLU A 352 -8.20 4.26 -26.50
C GLU A 352 -8.48 3.92 -27.95
N GLY A 353 -8.23 2.66 -28.32
CA GLY A 353 -8.30 2.22 -29.71
C GLY A 353 -7.29 2.96 -30.58
N ASN A 354 -7.79 3.64 -31.65
CA ASN A 354 -6.96 4.44 -32.58
C ASN A 354 -6.92 5.93 -32.22
N TYR A 355 -7.41 6.32 -31.03
CA TYR A 355 -7.48 7.72 -30.62
C TYR A 355 -6.61 7.98 -29.41
N VAL A 356 -6.02 9.15 -29.39
CA VAL A 356 -5.12 9.62 -28.35
C VAL A 356 -5.64 10.92 -27.78
N ALA A 357 -5.75 11.02 -26.47
CA ALA A 357 -6.06 12.29 -25.80
C ALA A 357 -4.90 13.28 -26.01
N VAL A 358 -5.22 14.53 -26.28
CA VAL A 358 -4.23 15.57 -26.47
C VAL A 358 -4.60 16.86 -25.75
N SER A 359 -3.60 17.56 -25.24
CA SER A 359 -3.73 18.90 -24.71
C SER A 359 -2.69 19.82 -25.32
N LEU A 360 -3.06 21.08 -25.57
CA LEU A 360 -2.14 22.10 -26.09
C LEU A 360 -1.17 22.54 -24.98
N VAL A 361 0.09 22.72 -25.35
CA VAL A 361 1.08 23.36 -24.48
C VAL A 361 0.79 24.84 -24.39
N ASP A 362 0.41 25.47 -25.51
CA ASP A 362 -0.02 26.86 -25.54
C ASP A 362 -1.48 26.99 -25.09
N LYS A 363 -1.68 27.51 -23.88
CA LYS A 363 -2.99 27.73 -23.28
C LYS A 363 -3.79 28.89 -23.86
N ALA A 364 -3.20 29.69 -24.77
CA ALA A 364 -3.91 30.78 -25.43
C ALA A 364 -4.84 30.29 -26.55
N LEU A 365 -4.62 29.09 -27.08
CA LEU A 365 -5.42 28.49 -28.14
C LEU A 365 -6.51 27.58 -27.55
N GLN A 366 -7.68 27.60 -28.16
CA GLN A 366 -8.78 26.69 -27.80
C GLN A 366 -8.88 25.56 -28.83
N MET A 367 -8.78 24.30 -28.33
CA MET A 367 -8.75 23.12 -29.20
C MET A 367 -10.02 22.97 -30.07
N GLU A 368 -11.16 23.49 -29.62
CA GLU A 368 -12.46 23.42 -30.34
C GLU A 368 -12.48 24.20 -31.66
N ASP A 369 -11.70 25.27 -31.73
CA ASP A 369 -11.68 26.16 -32.90
C ASP A 369 -10.67 25.75 -33.95
N LEU A 370 -9.79 24.79 -33.61
CA LEU A 370 -8.69 24.40 -34.48
C LEU A 370 -9.14 23.41 -35.57
N ASN A 371 -8.73 23.68 -36.81
CA ASN A 371 -8.75 22.72 -37.90
C ASN A 371 -7.37 22.05 -37.94
N ILE A 372 -7.31 20.76 -37.64
CA ILE A 372 -6.04 20.01 -37.61
C ILE A 372 -5.99 18.92 -38.67
N VAL A 373 -4.81 18.48 -39.00
CA VAL A 373 -4.57 17.32 -39.82
C VAL A 373 -4.86 16.05 -39.02
N LEU A 374 -5.87 15.30 -39.39
CA LEU A 374 -6.32 14.09 -38.68
C LEU A 374 -5.70 12.81 -39.23
N LYS A 375 -5.16 12.87 -40.48
CA LYS A 375 -4.57 11.70 -41.13
C LYS A 375 -3.33 12.11 -41.91
N ASP A 376 -2.32 11.23 -41.93
CA ASP A 376 -1.09 11.36 -42.73
C ASP A 376 -0.27 12.63 -42.40
N ALA A 377 -0.24 13.01 -41.10
CA ALA A 377 0.50 14.16 -40.63
C ALA A 377 2.02 14.03 -40.85
N PHE A 378 2.54 12.81 -40.93
CA PHE A 378 3.96 12.54 -41.17
C PHE A 378 4.45 13.06 -42.53
N THR A 379 3.59 13.06 -43.55
CA THR A 379 3.91 13.62 -44.88
C THR A 379 4.21 15.12 -44.80
N LEU A 380 3.52 15.86 -43.93
CA LEU A 380 3.82 17.29 -43.72
C LEU A 380 5.16 17.49 -43.00
N LEU A 381 5.47 16.66 -42.02
CA LEU A 381 6.75 16.71 -41.33
C LEU A 381 7.93 16.43 -42.25
N ALA A 382 7.77 15.43 -43.15
CA ALA A 382 8.80 15.09 -44.16
C ALA A 382 9.08 16.25 -45.10
N LYS A 383 8.03 17.00 -45.47
CA LYS A 383 8.18 18.20 -46.30
C LYS A 383 8.81 19.37 -45.61
N ALA A 384 8.46 19.58 -44.32
CA ALA A 384 9.09 20.63 -43.52
C ALA A 384 10.62 20.48 -43.48
N LYS A 385 11.08 19.24 -43.35
CA LYS A 385 12.52 18.92 -43.36
C LYS A 385 13.20 19.14 -44.69
N ASN A 386 12.52 18.77 -45.81
CA ASN A 386 13.09 18.89 -47.13
C ASN A 386 13.12 20.36 -47.63
N SER A 387 12.46 21.30 -46.96
CA SER A 387 12.48 22.72 -47.26
C SER A 387 13.56 23.50 -46.50
N GLU A 388 14.25 22.84 -45.57
CA GLU A 388 15.36 23.40 -44.78
C GLU A 388 16.76 23.01 -45.31
N GLU A 389 16.82 22.03 -46.27
CA GLU A 389 18.03 21.76 -47.04
C GLU A 389 18.01 22.54 -48.37
#